data_4c687b0c64c87b68fd2a392bbf684ae6
#
_entry.id   4c687b0c64c87b68fd2a392bbf684ae6
#
_cell.length_a   1.000
_cell.length_b   1.000
_cell.length_c   1.000
_cell.angle_alpha   90.00
_cell.angle_beta   90.00
_cell.angle_gamma   90.00
#
_symmetry.space_group_name_H-M   'P 1'
#
loop_
_entity.id
_entity.type
_entity.pdbx_description
1 polymer ?
#
loop_
_entity_poly.entity_id
_entity_poly.type
_entity_poly.pdbx_seq_one_letter_code
_entity_poly.pdbx_strand_id
1 'polypeptide(L)'
;ELPGSSAGFPAGGPPDGGKNGGLPTDAATPVVGAFYDRFPYPGDPLQDGPPPGYNWRWCVDSARAFAFGSLPPRDEAGERPWRILDAGCGTGVSTDYLCHLNPGARVLAVDISPGTLAVAEERTRRSGAAGRVRELRIARRSLLDLDEEGEFDYINSVGVLHHLDRPAEGLRSLAQRLAPSGLLHLFLYADGGRWEIHRTQRALALLEAGTGAEGLRLGRLLLGSLPADNRLRRHHEERWALDTAADANFADMYLHPQETSYDLERLFSFIAGGGLQFAGFSNPEVWNPARLLQGELLERARALPRRAQWALVENLDPSISHFEFFLTPAPQRQEPLADASDDLLLASSGERNRCLWGWPGTSLLGPDLQPLDLEEDDLHLLEALESAPPGTTLSALPLPMDNAERARRARRLIRDRVLLRLATTGQAA
;
A
#
# COMPACT_ATOMS: atom_id res chain seq x y z
N GLU A 1 -20.65 -29.76 -16.35
CA GLU A 1 -19.46 -29.23 -17.03
C GLU A 1 -19.57 -27.71 -17.05
N LEU A 2 -18.89 -27.06 -16.13
CA LEU A 2 -18.70 -25.60 -16.13
C LEU A 2 -17.40 -25.28 -16.91
N PRO A 3 -17.39 -24.34 -17.86
CA PRO A 3 -16.19 -24.04 -18.60
C PRO A 3 -15.19 -23.31 -17.68
N GLY A 4 -14.03 -23.94 -17.45
CA GLY A 4 -12.91 -23.33 -16.78
C GLY A 4 -12.36 -22.14 -17.59
N SER A 5 -12.61 -20.93 -17.15
CA SER A 5 -12.01 -19.73 -17.73
C SER A 5 -10.57 -19.58 -17.25
N SER A 6 -9.62 -20.14 -17.98
CA SER A 6 -8.19 -19.86 -17.86
C SER A 6 -7.83 -18.59 -18.62
N ALA A 7 -8.36 -17.45 -18.23
CA ALA A 7 -7.95 -16.19 -18.84
C ALA A 7 -6.61 -15.73 -18.22
N GLY A 8 -5.51 -16.05 -18.88
CA GLY A 8 -4.24 -15.31 -18.75
C GLY A 8 -4.41 -13.86 -19.19
N PHE A 9 -3.42 -12.99 -18.94
CA PHE A 9 -3.39 -11.71 -19.61
C PHE A 9 -3.38 -11.94 -21.13
N PRO A 10 -4.05 -11.13 -21.94
CA PRO A 10 -3.97 -11.26 -23.39
C PRO A 10 -2.49 -11.25 -23.82
N ALA A 11 -2.10 -12.21 -24.64
CA ALA A 11 -0.74 -12.29 -25.17
C ALA A 11 -0.42 -10.99 -25.88
N GLY A 12 0.58 -10.25 -25.41
CA GLY A 12 1.11 -9.09 -26.12
C GLY A 12 1.55 -9.56 -27.49
N GLY A 13 0.95 -9.03 -28.55
CA GLY A 13 1.44 -9.18 -29.91
C GLY A 13 2.89 -8.64 -29.99
N PRO A 14 3.67 -9.04 -31.01
CA PRO A 14 5.00 -8.47 -31.24
C PRO A 14 4.89 -6.94 -31.27
N PRO A 15 5.93 -6.21 -30.82
CA PRO A 15 5.87 -4.75 -30.75
C PRO A 15 5.44 -4.21 -32.11
N ASP A 16 4.24 -3.65 -32.16
CA ASP A 16 3.65 -3.10 -33.37
C ASP A 16 4.54 -1.98 -33.87
N GLY A 17 5.18 -2.23 -35.00
CA GLY A 17 5.91 -1.23 -35.76
C GLY A 17 4.94 -0.15 -36.22
N GLY A 18 4.98 1.01 -35.56
CA GLY A 18 4.58 2.28 -36.15
C GLY A 18 3.09 2.55 -36.33
N LYS A 19 2.37 2.78 -35.25
CA LYS A 19 1.34 3.83 -35.21
C LYS A 19 1.72 4.79 -34.09
N ASN A 20 1.98 6.06 -34.42
CA ASN A 20 2.05 7.18 -33.48
C ASN A 20 0.67 7.47 -32.90
N GLY A 21 0.08 6.50 -32.21
CA GLY A 21 -1.02 6.67 -31.27
C GLY A 21 -0.39 7.01 -29.94
N GLY A 22 -0.38 8.28 -29.54
CA GLY A 22 0.05 8.69 -28.21
C GLY A 22 -0.79 7.95 -27.18
N LEU A 23 -0.18 7.59 -26.02
CA LEU A 23 -0.92 7.09 -24.87
C LEU A 23 -2.08 8.04 -24.57
N PRO A 24 -3.30 7.55 -24.24
CA PRO A 24 -4.35 8.40 -23.71
C PRO A 24 -3.78 9.14 -22.52
N THR A 25 -3.67 10.46 -22.63
CA THR A 25 -2.93 11.28 -21.67
C THR A 25 -3.82 12.42 -21.21
N ASP A 26 -3.77 12.74 -19.93
CA ASP A 26 -4.14 14.06 -19.45
C ASP A 26 -3.02 15.08 -19.76
N ALA A 27 -3.25 16.36 -19.45
CA ALA A 27 -2.30 17.41 -19.79
C ALA A 27 -0.96 17.28 -19.01
N ALA A 28 -0.97 16.64 -17.84
CA ALA A 28 0.23 16.45 -16.99
C ALA A 28 1.08 15.25 -17.43
N THR A 29 0.50 14.21 -18.01
CA THR A 29 1.20 12.95 -18.33
C THR A 29 2.50 13.12 -19.11
N PRO A 30 2.59 13.93 -20.19
CA PRO A 30 3.85 14.10 -20.91
C PRO A 30 4.95 14.75 -20.07
N VAL A 31 4.58 15.73 -19.23
CA VAL A 31 5.53 16.47 -18.38
C VAL A 31 6.02 15.59 -17.25
N VAL A 32 5.11 14.85 -16.61
CA VAL A 32 5.40 13.89 -15.54
C VAL A 32 6.25 12.74 -16.07
N GLY A 33 5.92 12.17 -17.25
CA GLY A 33 6.72 11.12 -17.87
C GLY A 33 8.16 11.57 -18.16
N ALA A 34 8.34 12.76 -18.77
CA ALA A 34 9.67 13.32 -19.04
C ALA A 34 10.45 13.66 -17.75
N PHE A 35 9.75 13.97 -16.66
CA PHE A 35 10.36 14.18 -15.36
C PHE A 35 10.94 12.88 -14.80
N TYR A 36 10.15 11.79 -14.80
CA TYR A 36 10.60 10.48 -14.32
C TYR A 36 11.58 9.77 -15.25
N ASP A 37 11.61 10.10 -16.55
CA ASP A 37 12.68 9.67 -17.44
C ASP A 37 14.04 10.26 -17.05
N ARG A 38 14.03 11.46 -16.48
CA ARG A 38 15.23 12.12 -15.96
C ARG A 38 15.61 11.70 -14.55
N PHE A 39 14.62 11.48 -13.70
CA PHE A 39 14.76 11.10 -12.29
C PHE A 39 13.93 9.85 -12.01
N PRO A 40 14.40 8.66 -12.44
CA PRO A 40 13.68 7.40 -12.17
C PRO A 40 13.42 7.22 -10.67
N TYR A 41 12.15 7.14 -10.29
CA TYR A 41 11.71 7.12 -8.89
C TYR A 41 10.95 5.82 -8.58
N PRO A 42 11.05 5.28 -7.34
CA PRO A 42 11.97 5.70 -6.28
C PRO A 42 13.43 5.37 -6.59
N GLY A 43 14.35 6.15 -5.98
CA GLY A 43 15.79 6.06 -6.22
C GLY A 43 16.49 4.94 -5.46
N ASP A 44 15.77 3.89 -5.05
CA ASP A 44 16.32 2.75 -4.31
C ASP A 44 17.35 1.99 -5.13
N PRO A 45 18.49 1.57 -4.52
CA PRO A 45 19.53 0.85 -5.23
C PRO A 45 19.04 -0.50 -5.74
N LEU A 46 19.59 -0.92 -6.87
CA LEU A 46 19.39 -2.27 -7.37
C LEU A 46 20.21 -3.25 -6.52
N GLN A 47 19.63 -4.40 -6.20
CA GLN A 47 20.29 -5.46 -5.45
C GLN A 47 20.04 -6.82 -6.10
N ASP A 48 20.94 -7.76 -5.86
CA ASP A 48 20.76 -9.15 -6.26
C ASP A 48 20.00 -9.92 -5.16
N GLY A 49 19.05 -10.76 -5.57
CA GLY A 49 18.19 -11.52 -4.66
C GLY A 49 16.95 -10.77 -4.20
N PRO A 50 16.12 -11.40 -3.34
CA PRO A 50 14.85 -10.87 -2.88
C PRO A 50 14.97 -9.51 -2.19
N PRO A 51 13.91 -8.67 -2.22
CA PRO A 51 13.90 -7.41 -1.51
C PRO A 51 14.04 -7.63 0.00
N PRO A 52 14.70 -6.69 0.73
CA PRO A 52 14.91 -6.84 2.17
C PRO A 52 13.61 -6.67 2.95
N GLY A 53 13.37 -7.56 3.91
CA GLY A 53 12.18 -7.49 4.73
C GLY A 53 10.88 -7.82 4.00
N TYR A 54 9.78 -7.30 4.50
CA TYR A 54 8.46 -7.44 3.90
C TYR A 54 7.59 -6.22 4.26
N ASN A 55 6.57 -5.99 3.41
CA ASN A 55 5.50 -5.05 3.71
C ASN A 55 4.16 -5.80 3.62
N TRP A 56 3.46 -5.96 4.75
CA TRP A 56 2.22 -6.70 4.82
C TRP A 56 1.14 -6.14 3.86
N ARG A 57 1.19 -4.85 3.51
CA ARG A 57 0.26 -4.21 2.58
C ARG A 57 0.37 -4.80 1.18
N TRP A 58 1.56 -5.25 0.80
CA TRP A 58 1.84 -5.87 -0.50
C TRP A 58 1.67 -7.40 -0.50
N CYS A 59 1.28 -8.00 0.62
CA CYS A 59 0.79 -9.37 0.70
C CYS A 59 -0.74 -9.36 0.59
N VAL A 60 -1.28 -9.88 -0.51
CA VAL A 60 -2.72 -9.81 -0.81
C VAL A 60 -3.56 -10.44 0.30
N ASP A 61 -3.15 -11.60 0.80
CA ASP A 61 -3.86 -12.28 1.90
C ASP A 61 -3.91 -11.40 3.15
N SER A 62 -2.78 -10.80 3.51
CA SER A 62 -2.71 -9.90 4.67
C SER A 62 -3.59 -8.67 4.52
N ALA A 63 -3.53 -8.01 3.36
CA ALA A 63 -4.33 -6.83 3.07
C ALA A 63 -5.83 -7.16 3.05
N ARG A 64 -6.22 -8.31 2.47
CA ARG A 64 -7.61 -8.77 2.45
C ARG A 64 -8.12 -9.15 3.84
N ALA A 65 -7.33 -9.86 4.64
CA ALA A 65 -7.69 -10.16 6.03
C ALA A 65 -7.90 -8.87 6.85
N PHE A 66 -7.09 -7.84 6.61
CA PHE A 66 -7.28 -6.53 7.20
C PHE A 66 -8.60 -5.88 6.77
N ALA A 67 -8.85 -5.80 5.47
CA ALA A 67 -10.00 -5.08 4.91
C ALA A 67 -11.33 -5.79 5.19
N PHE A 68 -11.37 -7.11 5.14
CA PHE A 68 -12.59 -7.92 5.24
C PHE A 68 -12.73 -8.66 6.58
N GLY A 69 -11.72 -8.57 7.46
CA GLY A 69 -11.72 -9.19 8.77
C GLY A 69 -11.41 -10.69 8.77
N SER A 70 -11.41 -11.35 7.62
CA SER A 70 -11.03 -12.76 7.47
C SER A 70 -10.74 -13.10 6.02
N LEU A 71 -10.02 -14.20 5.81
CA LEU A 71 -9.88 -14.84 4.50
C LEU A 71 -10.95 -15.94 4.34
N PRO A 72 -11.32 -16.31 3.10
CA PRO A 72 -12.11 -17.52 2.85
C PRO A 72 -11.33 -18.74 3.35
N PRO A 73 -12.03 -19.85 3.69
CA PRO A 73 -11.38 -21.12 3.97
C PRO A 73 -10.52 -21.54 2.78
N ARG A 74 -9.36 -22.17 3.07
CA ARG A 74 -8.53 -22.78 2.02
C ARG A 74 -9.22 -24.04 1.53
N ASP A 75 -9.38 -24.20 0.22
CA ASP A 75 -9.92 -25.44 -0.37
C ASP A 75 -8.80 -26.35 -0.86
N GLU A 76 -9.13 -27.64 -1.06
CA GLU A 76 -8.18 -28.64 -1.54
C GLU A 76 -7.92 -28.53 -3.06
N ALA A 77 -8.73 -27.78 -3.79
CA ALA A 77 -8.66 -27.68 -5.25
C ALA A 77 -7.53 -26.78 -5.77
N GLY A 78 -6.84 -26.10 -4.86
CA GLY A 78 -5.82 -25.13 -5.18
C GLY A 78 -6.44 -23.75 -5.45
N GLU A 79 -5.83 -22.74 -4.86
CA GLU A 79 -6.28 -21.38 -5.00
C GLU A 79 -6.12 -20.87 -6.42
N ARG A 80 -7.12 -20.16 -6.92
CA ARG A 80 -6.95 -19.35 -8.14
C ARG A 80 -5.83 -18.33 -7.90
N PRO A 81 -4.86 -18.23 -8.81
CA PRO A 81 -3.77 -17.25 -8.64
C PRO A 81 -4.32 -15.83 -8.57
N TRP A 82 -3.84 -15.04 -7.59
CA TRP A 82 -4.18 -13.64 -7.49
C TRP A 82 -3.80 -12.90 -8.78
N ARG A 83 -4.68 -12.04 -9.25
CA ARG A 83 -4.41 -11.08 -10.32
C ARG A 83 -4.10 -9.74 -9.69
N ILE A 84 -2.87 -9.27 -9.85
CA ILE A 84 -2.36 -8.08 -9.19
C ILE A 84 -1.98 -7.05 -10.26
N LEU A 85 -2.41 -5.81 -10.07
CA LEU A 85 -1.96 -4.65 -10.82
C LEU A 85 -1.10 -3.76 -9.92
N ASP A 86 0.12 -3.47 -10.35
CA ASP A 86 0.96 -2.42 -9.77
C ASP A 86 0.87 -1.18 -10.67
N ALA A 87 -0.01 -0.26 -10.28
CA ALA A 87 -0.45 0.88 -11.07
C ALA A 87 0.43 2.11 -10.79
N GLY A 88 1.37 2.40 -11.68
CA GLY A 88 2.45 3.37 -11.48
C GLY A 88 3.60 2.74 -10.71
N CYS A 89 4.15 1.64 -11.26
CA CYS A 89 5.14 0.81 -10.57
C CYS A 89 6.52 1.49 -10.37
N GLY A 90 6.74 2.62 -11.02
CA GLY A 90 8.02 3.33 -10.93
C GLY A 90 9.20 2.42 -11.28
N THR A 91 10.27 2.49 -10.50
CA THR A 91 11.47 1.65 -10.65
C THR A 91 11.26 0.20 -10.17
N GLY A 92 10.02 -0.22 -9.92
CA GLY A 92 9.65 -1.61 -9.63
C GLY A 92 9.87 -2.06 -8.19
N VAL A 93 10.03 -1.15 -7.23
CA VAL A 93 10.19 -1.52 -5.81
C VAL A 93 8.97 -2.27 -5.30
N SER A 94 7.77 -1.69 -5.47
CA SER A 94 6.51 -2.36 -5.09
C SER A 94 6.29 -3.65 -5.87
N THR A 95 6.58 -3.65 -7.18
CA THR A 95 6.45 -4.85 -8.04
C THR A 95 7.29 -6.02 -7.50
N ASP A 96 8.51 -5.73 -7.08
CA ASP A 96 9.43 -6.73 -6.54
C ASP A 96 8.85 -7.39 -5.27
N TYR A 97 8.39 -6.59 -4.31
CA TYR A 97 7.70 -7.11 -3.12
C TYR A 97 6.40 -7.85 -3.46
N LEU A 98 5.57 -7.31 -4.37
CA LEU A 98 4.33 -7.96 -4.78
C LEU A 98 4.58 -9.36 -5.35
N CYS A 99 5.64 -9.54 -6.15
CA CYS A 99 6.00 -10.84 -6.67
C CYS A 99 6.49 -11.80 -5.57
N HIS A 100 7.36 -11.35 -4.68
CA HIS A 100 7.94 -12.19 -3.64
C HIS A 100 6.95 -12.57 -2.53
N LEU A 101 6.01 -11.68 -2.20
CA LEU A 101 5.01 -11.88 -1.14
C LEU A 101 3.73 -12.61 -1.60
N ASN A 102 3.55 -12.78 -2.93
CA ASN A 102 2.38 -13.46 -3.49
C ASN A 102 2.82 -14.55 -4.49
N PRO A 103 3.48 -15.62 -4.04
CA PRO A 103 3.94 -16.68 -4.92
C PRO A 103 2.81 -17.27 -5.76
N GLY A 104 3.08 -17.48 -7.04
CA GLY A 104 2.09 -18.02 -7.98
C GLY A 104 1.06 -17.01 -8.51
N ALA A 105 1.11 -15.74 -8.09
CA ALA A 105 0.25 -14.68 -8.61
C ALA A 105 0.51 -14.40 -10.12
N ARG A 106 -0.40 -13.65 -10.72
CA ARG A 106 -0.20 -12.98 -12.03
C ARG A 106 -0.08 -11.49 -11.77
N VAL A 107 1.05 -10.91 -12.09
CA VAL A 107 1.36 -9.50 -11.81
C VAL A 107 1.52 -8.73 -13.11
N LEU A 108 0.75 -7.66 -13.25
CA LEU A 108 0.94 -6.63 -14.26
C LEU A 108 1.45 -5.37 -13.57
N ALA A 109 2.61 -4.88 -13.98
CA ALA A 109 3.18 -3.61 -13.52
C ALA A 109 3.17 -2.60 -14.66
N VAL A 110 2.62 -1.43 -14.44
CA VAL A 110 2.50 -0.39 -15.47
C VAL A 110 3.04 0.94 -15.00
N ASP A 111 3.70 1.65 -15.91
CA ASP A 111 4.14 3.03 -15.73
C ASP A 111 4.16 3.77 -17.06
N ILE A 112 4.18 5.10 -17.04
CA ILE A 112 4.24 5.94 -18.24
C ILE A 112 5.66 6.20 -18.74
N SER A 113 6.66 6.11 -17.83
CA SER A 113 8.07 6.43 -18.09
C SER A 113 8.85 5.20 -18.57
N PRO A 114 9.35 5.18 -19.81
CA PRO A 114 10.22 4.09 -20.27
C PRO A 114 11.53 4.00 -19.52
N GLY A 115 12.08 5.14 -19.07
CA GLY A 115 13.32 5.15 -18.26
C GLY A 115 13.13 4.45 -16.91
N THR A 116 12.02 4.70 -16.25
CA THR A 116 11.65 4.07 -14.98
C THR A 116 11.40 2.58 -15.16
N LEU A 117 10.68 2.18 -16.21
CA LEU A 117 10.39 0.78 -16.51
C LEU A 117 11.65 -0.04 -16.81
N ALA A 118 12.66 0.54 -17.47
CA ALA A 118 13.93 -0.14 -17.69
C ALA A 118 14.64 -0.51 -16.35
N VAL A 119 14.51 0.36 -15.35
CA VAL A 119 15.01 0.07 -13.99
C VAL A 119 14.16 -1.01 -13.31
N ALA A 120 12.83 -0.98 -13.47
CA ALA A 120 11.93 -1.99 -12.92
C ALA A 120 12.20 -3.39 -13.50
N GLU A 121 12.44 -3.49 -14.81
CA GLU A 121 12.82 -4.74 -15.48
C GLU A 121 14.14 -5.29 -14.94
N GLU A 122 15.14 -4.43 -14.79
CA GLU A 122 16.45 -4.84 -14.24
C GLU A 122 16.35 -5.25 -12.76
N ARG A 123 15.56 -4.52 -11.94
CA ARG A 123 15.29 -4.86 -10.54
C ARG A 123 14.67 -6.25 -10.42
N THR A 124 13.56 -6.49 -11.11
CA THR A 124 12.83 -7.75 -11.04
C THR A 124 13.62 -8.93 -11.63
N ARG A 125 14.48 -8.67 -12.61
CA ARG A 125 15.42 -9.66 -13.14
C ARG A 125 16.47 -10.05 -12.10
N ARG A 126 17.09 -9.09 -11.42
CA ARG A 126 18.13 -9.32 -10.39
C ARG A 126 17.58 -10.01 -9.15
N SER A 127 16.39 -9.62 -8.73
CA SER A 127 15.73 -10.20 -7.55
C SER A 127 15.20 -11.61 -7.78
N GLY A 128 15.04 -12.02 -9.04
CA GLY A 128 14.40 -13.29 -9.39
C GLY A 128 12.87 -13.28 -9.27
N ALA A 129 12.24 -12.10 -9.24
CA ALA A 129 10.80 -11.90 -9.06
C ALA A 129 9.95 -12.70 -10.05
N ALA A 130 10.35 -12.76 -11.34
CA ALA A 130 9.62 -13.51 -12.36
C ALA A 130 9.52 -15.01 -12.06
N GLY A 131 10.51 -15.59 -11.37
CA GLY A 131 10.50 -17.00 -10.95
C GLY A 131 9.59 -17.28 -9.75
N ARG A 132 9.09 -16.24 -9.06
CA ARG A 132 8.21 -16.35 -7.88
C ARG A 132 6.75 -16.40 -8.26
N VAL A 133 6.38 -15.82 -9.37
CA VAL A 133 4.99 -15.66 -9.84
C VAL A 133 4.73 -16.49 -11.07
N ARG A 134 3.45 -16.75 -11.35
CA ARG A 134 3.03 -17.49 -12.54
C ARG A 134 3.25 -16.66 -13.82
N GLU A 135 3.10 -15.34 -13.70
CA GLU A 135 3.26 -14.40 -14.80
C GLU A 135 3.66 -13.03 -14.23
N LEU A 136 4.71 -12.43 -14.77
CA LEU A 136 5.08 -11.04 -14.56
C LEU A 136 5.12 -10.34 -15.90
N ARG A 137 4.32 -9.30 -16.07
CA ARG A 137 4.35 -8.41 -17.23
C ARG A 137 4.62 -6.99 -16.78
N ILE A 138 5.64 -6.37 -17.32
CA ILE A 138 5.97 -4.95 -17.12
C ILE A 138 5.65 -4.25 -18.44
N ALA A 139 4.85 -3.19 -18.40
CA ALA A 139 4.35 -2.57 -19.60
C ALA A 139 4.23 -1.05 -19.49
N ARG A 140 4.55 -0.35 -20.59
CA ARG A 140 4.30 1.08 -20.68
C ARG A 140 2.82 1.32 -20.94
N ARG A 141 2.09 1.80 -19.93
CA ARG A 141 0.65 2.11 -20.00
C ARG A 141 0.32 3.33 -19.17
N SER A 142 -0.65 4.12 -19.62
CA SER A 142 -1.32 5.11 -18.77
C SER A 142 -2.37 4.43 -17.88
N LEU A 143 -2.56 4.90 -16.65
CA LEU A 143 -3.67 4.46 -15.79
C LEU A 143 -5.03 4.82 -16.38
N LEU A 144 -5.08 5.74 -17.34
CA LEU A 144 -6.29 6.13 -18.08
C LEU A 144 -6.60 5.20 -19.27
N ASP A 145 -5.75 4.18 -19.52
CA ASP A 145 -5.86 3.23 -20.63
C ASP A 145 -5.57 1.79 -20.15
N LEU A 146 -6.48 1.27 -19.36
CA LEU A 146 -6.42 -0.09 -18.82
C LEU A 146 -7.58 -0.98 -19.26
N ASP A 147 -8.37 -0.55 -20.25
CA ASP A 147 -9.65 -1.18 -20.61
C ASP A 147 -9.51 -2.62 -21.09
N GLU A 148 -8.43 -2.97 -21.74
CA GLU A 148 -8.18 -4.32 -22.28
C GLU A 148 -7.58 -5.30 -21.26
N GLU A 149 -7.20 -4.83 -20.05
CA GLU A 149 -6.42 -5.64 -19.11
C GLU A 149 -7.26 -6.57 -18.22
N GLY A 150 -8.59 -6.42 -18.23
CA GLY A 150 -9.51 -7.22 -17.41
C GLY A 150 -9.54 -6.77 -15.94
N GLU A 151 -10.02 -7.65 -15.06
CA GLU A 151 -10.20 -7.33 -13.64
C GLU A 151 -9.05 -7.86 -12.78
N PHE A 152 -8.77 -7.16 -11.67
CA PHE A 152 -7.73 -7.49 -10.70
C PHE A 152 -8.32 -7.72 -9.30
N ASP A 153 -7.79 -8.71 -8.61
CA ASP A 153 -8.15 -8.99 -7.22
C ASP A 153 -7.48 -8.00 -6.25
N TYR A 154 -6.34 -7.47 -6.67
CA TYR A 154 -5.58 -6.48 -5.91
C TYR A 154 -4.96 -5.45 -6.84
N ILE A 155 -5.15 -4.18 -6.52
CA ILE A 155 -4.48 -3.07 -7.22
C ILE A 155 -3.66 -2.31 -6.19
N ASN A 156 -2.38 -2.11 -6.48
CA ASN A 156 -1.48 -1.24 -5.73
C ASN A 156 -1.24 0.05 -6.51
N SER A 157 -1.47 1.22 -5.91
CA SER A 157 -1.15 2.52 -6.52
C SER A 157 -0.64 3.48 -5.44
N VAL A 158 0.66 3.41 -5.20
CA VAL A 158 1.36 4.13 -4.13
C VAL A 158 2.14 5.28 -4.70
N GLY A 159 1.79 6.51 -4.32
CA GLY A 159 2.51 7.69 -4.78
C GLY A 159 2.24 8.09 -6.25
N VAL A 160 1.04 7.83 -6.79
CA VAL A 160 0.78 7.96 -8.23
C VAL A 160 -0.37 8.92 -8.55
N LEU A 161 -1.58 8.66 -8.05
CA LEU A 161 -2.78 9.37 -8.49
C LEU A 161 -2.72 10.89 -8.26
N HIS A 162 -2.00 11.32 -7.23
CA HIS A 162 -1.84 12.74 -6.92
C HIS A 162 -0.93 13.50 -7.91
N HIS A 163 -0.28 12.78 -8.83
CA HIS A 163 0.51 13.35 -9.92
C HIS A 163 -0.23 13.44 -11.25
N LEU A 164 -1.46 12.92 -11.33
CA LEU A 164 -2.31 13.15 -12.49
C LEU A 164 -2.89 14.57 -12.46
N ASP A 165 -3.17 15.15 -13.64
CA ASP A 165 -3.92 16.40 -13.76
C ASP A 165 -5.35 16.24 -13.22
N ARG A 166 -5.93 15.05 -13.47
CA ARG A 166 -7.29 14.67 -13.05
C ARG A 166 -7.30 13.39 -12.22
N PRO A 167 -6.88 13.45 -10.94
CA PRO A 167 -6.77 12.25 -10.08
C PRO A 167 -8.06 11.42 -9.98
N ALA A 168 -9.22 12.09 -10.02
CA ALA A 168 -10.52 11.42 -9.96
C ALA A 168 -10.80 10.52 -11.18
N GLU A 169 -10.27 10.83 -12.34
CA GLU A 169 -10.37 9.96 -13.53
C GLU A 169 -9.48 8.75 -13.37
N GLY A 170 -8.26 8.92 -12.84
CA GLY A 170 -7.38 7.82 -12.50
C GLY A 170 -8.03 6.86 -11.50
N LEU A 171 -8.65 7.39 -10.43
CA LEU A 171 -9.36 6.55 -9.46
C LEU A 171 -10.51 5.77 -10.11
N ARG A 172 -11.32 6.40 -10.97
CA ARG A 172 -12.41 5.72 -11.68
C ARG A 172 -11.90 4.64 -12.62
N SER A 173 -10.80 4.89 -13.33
CA SER A 173 -10.17 3.89 -14.20
C SER A 173 -9.73 2.66 -13.40
N LEU A 174 -9.06 2.84 -12.25
CA LEU A 174 -8.68 1.75 -11.36
C LEU A 174 -9.90 1.03 -10.78
N ALA A 175 -10.93 1.76 -10.38
CA ALA A 175 -12.16 1.19 -9.84
C ALA A 175 -12.87 0.26 -10.84
N GLN A 176 -12.88 0.62 -12.12
CA GLN A 176 -13.46 -0.21 -13.20
C GLN A 176 -12.66 -1.50 -13.45
N ARG A 177 -11.40 -1.56 -13.05
CA ARG A 177 -10.55 -2.75 -13.18
C ARG A 177 -10.50 -3.60 -11.92
N LEU A 178 -11.16 -3.18 -10.88
CA LEU A 178 -11.21 -3.91 -9.62
C LEU A 178 -12.29 -4.99 -9.67
N ALA A 179 -11.93 -6.23 -9.33
CA ALA A 179 -12.90 -7.33 -9.22
C ALA A 179 -13.97 -6.99 -8.14
N PRO A 180 -15.17 -7.54 -8.19
CA PRO A 180 -16.25 -7.23 -7.23
C PRO A 180 -15.86 -7.37 -5.76
N SER A 181 -14.99 -8.32 -5.42
CA SER A 181 -14.39 -8.49 -4.09
C SER A 181 -12.93 -8.03 -4.05
N GLY A 182 -12.50 -7.22 -5.00
CA GLY A 182 -11.14 -6.73 -5.11
C GLY A 182 -10.80 -5.68 -4.06
N LEU A 183 -9.51 -5.43 -3.88
CA LEU A 183 -8.96 -4.46 -2.94
C LEU A 183 -7.98 -3.53 -3.63
N LEU A 184 -8.15 -2.22 -3.46
CA LEU A 184 -7.26 -1.18 -3.97
C LEU A 184 -6.50 -0.56 -2.80
N HIS A 185 -5.18 -0.63 -2.85
CA HIS A 185 -4.27 0.05 -1.92
C HIS A 185 -3.81 1.37 -2.52
N LEU A 186 -4.02 2.46 -1.79
CA LEU A 186 -3.67 3.82 -2.20
C LEU A 186 -2.78 4.52 -1.18
N PHE A 187 -1.87 5.32 -1.71
CA PHE A 187 -1.09 6.30 -0.97
C PHE A 187 -1.23 7.67 -1.66
N LEU A 188 -1.73 8.67 -0.93
CA LEU A 188 -1.92 10.04 -1.43
C LEU A 188 -1.31 11.04 -0.45
N TYR A 189 -0.89 12.18 -0.97
CA TYR A 189 -0.31 13.24 -0.14
C TYR A 189 -1.36 13.96 0.70
N ALA A 190 -1.00 14.25 1.97
CA ALA A 190 -1.81 15.03 2.91
C ALA A 190 -1.28 16.47 3.04
N ASP A 191 -2.19 17.43 2.96
CA ASP A 191 -1.86 18.87 2.99
C ASP A 191 -1.10 19.29 4.26
N GLY A 192 -1.57 18.84 5.43
CA GLY A 192 -1.06 19.27 6.73
C GLY A 192 0.44 19.02 6.89
N GLY A 193 0.88 17.79 6.63
CA GLY A 193 2.27 17.38 6.80
C GLY A 193 3.20 17.73 5.63
N ARG A 194 2.71 18.43 4.61
CA ARG A 194 3.49 18.86 3.44
C ARG A 194 3.65 20.37 3.34
N TRP A 195 3.24 21.12 4.36
CA TRP A 195 3.28 22.58 4.34
C TRP A 195 4.69 23.14 4.04
N GLU A 196 5.74 22.63 4.70
CA GLU A 196 7.13 23.04 4.49
C GLU A 196 7.64 22.67 3.10
N ILE A 197 7.22 21.50 2.58
CA ILE A 197 7.54 21.04 1.23
C ILE A 197 6.93 22.00 0.21
N HIS A 198 5.64 22.31 0.32
CA HIS A 198 4.96 23.26 -0.58
C HIS A 198 5.58 24.65 -0.54
N ARG A 199 6.02 25.12 0.64
CA ARG A 199 6.73 26.40 0.74
C ARG A 199 8.08 26.38 0.03
N THR A 200 8.82 25.29 0.15
CA THR A 200 10.10 25.10 -0.54
C THR A 200 9.89 25.04 -2.06
N GLN A 201 8.90 24.27 -2.54
CA GLN A 201 8.52 24.20 -3.96
C GLN A 201 8.19 25.59 -4.52
N ARG A 202 7.37 26.38 -3.78
CA ARG A 202 7.03 27.77 -4.18
C ARG A 202 8.25 28.69 -4.22
N ALA A 203 9.16 28.57 -3.26
CA ALA A 203 10.39 29.36 -3.24
C ALA A 203 11.27 29.04 -4.46
N LEU A 204 11.42 27.75 -4.80
CA LEU A 204 12.16 27.32 -5.98
C LEU A 204 11.51 27.77 -7.29
N ALA A 205 10.17 27.76 -7.35
CA ALA A 205 9.44 28.30 -8.51
C ALA A 205 9.67 29.81 -8.69
N LEU A 206 9.66 30.58 -7.60
CA LEU A 206 9.95 32.02 -7.63
C LEU A 206 11.41 32.34 -8.03
N LEU A 207 12.33 31.43 -7.75
CA LEU A 207 13.73 31.50 -8.16
C LEU A 207 13.95 30.96 -9.59
N GLU A 208 12.88 30.59 -10.29
CA GLU A 208 12.93 30.01 -11.65
C GLU A 208 13.90 28.81 -11.75
N ALA A 209 13.98 28.00 -10.67
CA ALA A 209 14.93 26.90 -10.54
C ALA A 209 14.71 25.78 -11.59
N GLY A 210 13.47 25.63 -12.08
CA GLY A 210 13.09 24.58 -13.02
C GLY A 210 13.06 23.20 -12.37
N THR A 211 12.73 22.18 -13.17
CA THR A 211 12.53 20.79 -12.72
C THR A 211 13.68 19.85 -13.12
N GLY A 212 14.82 20.39 -13.57
CA GLY A 212 15.96 19.63 -14.06
C GLY A 212 17.16 19.66 -13.11
N ALA A 213 18.34 19.37 -13.66
CA ALA A 213 19.61 19.35 -12.90
C ALA A 213 19.92 20.68 -12.21
N GLU A 214 19.58 21.80 -12.83
CA GLU A 214 19.76 23.12 -12.21
C GLU A 214 18.80 23.32 -11.03
N GLY A 215 17.53 22.90 -11.17
CA GLY A 215 16.56 22.86 -10.06
C GLY A 215 17.05 22.05 -8.88
N LEU A 216 17.61 20.85 -9.14
CA LEU A 216 18.20 20.01 -8.12
C LEU A 216 19.35 20.73 -7.37
N ARG A 217 20.27 21.32 -8.13
CA ARG A 217 21.40 22.08 -7.56
C ARG A 217 20.92 23.27 -6.71
N LEU A 218 19.99 24.07 -7.25
CA LEU A 218 19.43 25.23 -6.55
C LEU A 218 18.59 24.84 -5.34
N GLY A 219 17.83 23.75 -5.41
CA GLY A 219 17.05 23.23 -4.28
C GLY A 219 17.93 22.83 -3.10
N ARG A 220 18.99 22.08 -3.35
CA ARG A 220 19.96 21.71 -2.33
C ARG A 220 20.69 22.94 -1.77
N LEU A 221 21.08 23.87 -2.64
CA LEU A 221 21.72 25.12 -2.23
C LEU A 221 20.77 25.97 -1.36
N LEU A 222 19.50 26.10 -1.75
CA LEU A 222 18.49 26.86 -0.98
C LEU A 222 18.38 26.33 0.44
N LEU A 223 18.09 25.02 0.60
CA LEU A 223 17.92 24.42 1.93
C LEU A 223 19.18 24.52 2.78
N GLY A 224 20.36 24.33 2.18
CA GLY A 224 21.65 24.45 2.89
C GLY A 224 22.04 25.90 3.26
N SER A 225 21.55 26.92 2.54
CA SER A 225 21.88 28.31 2.77
C SER A 225 20.94 29.06 3.74
N LEU A 226 19.75 28.49 4.01
CA LEU A 226 18.84 29.08 4.98
C LEU A 226 19.45 29.09 6.38
N PRO A 227 19.12 30.09 7.24
CA PRO A 227 19.55 30.11 8.64
C PRO A 227 19.20 28.79 9.35
N ALA A 228 20.04 28.35 10.30
CA ALA A 228 19.87 27.06 10.98
C ALA A 228 18.55 26.96 11.76
N ASP A 229 18.00 28.06 12.23
CA ASP A 229 16.71 28.16 12.91
C ASP A 229 15.52 28.31 11.96
N ASN A 230 15.76 28.40 10.65
CA ASN A 230 14.70 28.48 9.67
C ASN A 230 13.87 27.18 9.67
N ARG A 231 12.54 27.33 9.72
CA ARG A 231 11.61 26.18 9.82
C ARG A 231 11.72 25.21 8.63
N LEU A 232 11.89 25.71 7.40
CA LEU A 232 12.00 24.83 6.21
C LEU A 232 13.27 23.98 6.26
N ARG A 233 14.41 24.62 6.64
CA ARG A 233 15.69 23.93 6.79
C ARG A 233 15.61 22.84 7.87
N ARG A 234 15.14 23.17 9.07
CA ARG A 234 14.99 22.20 10.16
C ARG A 234 14.07 21.04 9.79
N HIS A 235 12.91 21.34 9.21
CA HIS A 235 11.98 20.29 8.76
C HIS A 235 12.62 19.33 7.75
N HIS A 236 13.42 19.86 6.80
CA HIS A 236 14.17 19.04 5.87
C HIS A 236 15.23 18.19 6.59
N GLU A 237 16.05 18.80 7.43
CA GLU A 237 17.16 18.14 8.12
C GLU A 237 16.67 17.05 9.10
N GLU A 238 15.60 17.32 9.84
CA GLU A 238 15.06 16.42 10.87
C GLU A 238 14.24 15.27 10.31
N ARG A 239 13.56 15.49 9.18
CA ARG A 239 12.55 14.54 8.69
C ARG A 239 12.90 13.91 7.35
N TRP A 240 13.47 14.65 6.42
CA TRP A 240 13.57 14.25 5.02
C TRP A 240 14.99 14.11 4.47
N ALA A 241 16.00 14.49 5.22
CA ALA A 241 17.38 14.51 4.71
C ALA A 241 17.86 13.12 4.26
N LEU A 242 17.49 12.06 4.98
CA LEU A 242 17.85 10.70 4.61
C LEU A 242 17.10 10.23 3.36
N ASP A 243 15.78 10.46 3.31
CA ASP A 243 14.95 10.04 2.19
C ASP A 243 15.31 10.76 0.89
N THR A 244 15.70 12.04 1.00
CA THR A 244 16.07 12.89 -0.13
C THR A 244 17.58 12.89 -0.43
N ALA A 245 18.36 11.99 0.17
CA ALA A 245 19.79 11.86 -0.13
C ALA A 245 20.01 11.51 -1.62
N ALA A 246 19.20 10.62 -2.17
CA ALA A 246 19.18 10.32 -3.60
C ALA A 246 18.56 11.50 -4.40
N ASP A 247 19.15 11.80 -5.56
CA ASP A 247 18.69 12.91 -6.40
C ASP A 247 17.26 12.73 -6.92
N ALA A 248 16.87 11.50 -7.26
CA ALA A 248 15.52 11.18 -7.69
C ALA A 248 14.47 11.50 -6.60
N ASN A 249 14.77 11.12 -5.35
CA ASN A 249 13.88 11.34 -4.22
C ASN A 249 13.80 12.83 -3.85
N PHE A 250 14.92 13.57 -3.95
CA PHE A 250 14.92 15.02 -3.76
C PHE A 250 14.10 15.72 -4.85
N ALA A 251 14.28 15.31 -6.10
CA ALA A 251 13.56 15.87 -7.24
C ALA A 251 12.05 15.59 -7.11
N ASP A 252 11.66 14.36 -6.80
CA ASP A 252 10.26 13.99 -6.58
C ASP A 252 9.61 14.86 -5.50
N MET A 253 10.28 15.07 -4.37
CA MET A 253 9.72 15.84 -3.25
C MET A 253 9.63 17.34 -3.52
N TYR A 254 10.66 17.95 -4.13
CA TYR A 254 10.78 19.42 -4.18
C TYR A 254 10.65 20.03 -5.58
N LEU A 255 10.77 19.22 -6.64
CA LEU A 255 10.80 19.72 -8.02
C LEU A 255 9.72 19.11 -8.90
N HIS A 256 8.85 18.25 -8.35
CA HIS A 256 7.83 17.59 -9.14
C HIS A 256 6.90 18.63 -9.81
N PRO A 257 6.65 18.50 -11.14
CA PRO A 257 5.90 19.51 -11.90
C PRO A 257 4.40 19.53 -11.61
N GLN A 258 3.84 18.42 -11.09
CA GLN A 258 2.41 18.25 -10.87
C GLN A 258 2.14 17.46 -9.57
N GLU A 259 1.44 18.08 -8.63
CA GLU A 259 1.10 17.47 -7.36
C GLU A 259 -0.25 17.97 -6.86
N THR A 260 -1.07 17.07 -6.35
CA THR A 260 -2.30 17.37 -5.64
C THR A 260 -2.23 16.75 -4.24
N SER A 261 -2.49 17.53 -3.21
CA SER A 261 -2.60 17.03 -1.84
C SER A 261 -4.02 17.20 -1.32
N TYR A 262 -4.35 16.47 -0.27
CA TYR A 262 -5.69 16.35 0.29
C TYR A 262 -5.68 16.68 1.79
N ASP A 263 -6.76 17.27 2.26
CA ASP A 263 -7.24 17.13 3.63
C ASP A 263 -8.21 15.95 3.70
N LEU A 264 -8.63 15.59 4.90
CA LEU A 264 -9.50 14.43 5.11
C LEU A 264 -10.87 14.60 4.42
N GLU A 265 -11.43 15.80 4.37
CA GLU A 265 -12.73 16.07 3.73
C GLU A 265 -12.64 15.88 2.20
N ARG A 266 -11.62 16.45 1.59
CA ARG A 266 -11.31 16.30 0.15
C ARG A 266 -10.97 14.86 -0.20
N LEU A 267 -10.27 14.14 0.67
CA LEU A 267 -9.97 12.72 0.50
C LEU A 267 -11.25 11.89 0.41
N PHE A 268 -12.20 12.07 1.35
CA PHE A 268 -13.43 11.30 1.31
C PHE A 268 -14.36 11.71 0.17
N SER A 269 -14.33 12.97 -0.24
CA SER A 269 -15.03 13.43 -1.46
C SER A 269 -14.44 12.78 -2.72
N PHE A 270 -13.13 12.66 -2.80
CA PHE A 270 -12.41 11.97 -3.87
C PHE A 270 -12.79 10.49 -3.93
N ILE A 271 -12.79 9.79 -2.78
CA ILE A 271 -13.18 8.37 -2.68
C ILE A 271 -14.62 8.17 -3.16
N ALA A 272 -15.55 9.00 -2.69
CA ALA A 272 -16.95 8.93 -3.10
C ALA A 272 -17.13 9.13 -4.62
N GLY A 273 -16.34 10.02 -5.24
CA GLY A 273 -16.32 10.24 -6.68
C GLY A 273 -15.81 9.04 -7.50
N GLY A 274 -15.10 8.11 -6.87
CA GLY A 274 -14.63 6.85 -7.47
C GLY A 274 -15.64 5.69 -7.37
N GLY A 275 -16.74 5.85 -6.62
CA GLY A 275 -17.74 4.79 -6.42
C GLY A 275 -17.25 3.62 -5.55
N LEU A 276 -16.19 3.81 -4.76
CA LEU A 276 -15.58 2.80 -3.90
C LEU A 276 -15.94 3.05 -2.42
N GLN A 277 -15.83 2.00 -1.61
CA GLN A 277 -15.99 2.03 -0.17
C GLN A 277 -14.62 2.11 0.51
N PHE A 278 -14.52 2.92 1.56
CA PHE A 278 -13.33 3.01 2.39
C PHE A 278 -13.20 1.78 3.30
N ALA A 279 -12.14 1.01 3.14
CA ALA A 279 -11.90 -0.22 3.91
C ALA A 279 -11.02 0.00 5.15
N GLY A 280 -10.33 1.13 5.25
CA GLY A 280 -9.53 1.51 6.41
C GLY A 280 -8.19 2.13 6.05
N PHE A 281 -7.65 2.93 6.96
CA PHE A 281 -6.26 3.36 6.90
C PHE A 281 -5.34 2.18 7.18
N SER A 282 -4.24 2.05 6.45
CA SER A 282 -3.30 0.94 6.59
C SER A 282 -2.65 0.88 7.98
N ASN A 283 -2.44 2.03 8.61
CA ASN A 283 -2.03 2.15 10.01
C ASN A 283 -3.12 2.90 10.81
N PRO A 284 -4.12 2.19 11.38
CA PRO A 284 -5.21 2.80 12.14
C PRO A 284 -4.75 3.56 13.38
N GLU A 285 -3.61 3.18 13.98
CA GLU A 285 -3.10 3.80 15.21
C GLU A 285 -2.69 5.26 14.99
N VAL A 286 -2.24 5.62 13.79
CA VAL A 286 -1.97 7.03 13.44
C VAL A 286 -3.22 7.89 13.64
N TRP A 287 -4.39 7.32 13.38
CA TRP A 287 -5.70 8.00 13.43
C TRP A 287 -6.43 7.83 14.76
N ASN A 288 -5.78 7.25 15.78
CA ASN A 288 -6.35 7.04 17.11
C ASN A 288 -6.17 8.32 17.96
N PRO A 289 -7.26 8.98 18.41
CA PRO A 289 -7.15 10.18 19.24
C PRO A 289 -6.40 9.95 20.56
N ALA A 290 -6.38 8.69 21.08
CA ALA A 290 -5.67 8.34 22.30
C ALA A 290 -4.15 8.53 22.20
N ARG A 291 -3.60 8.62 20.99
CA ARG A 291 -2.19 8.96 20.75
C ARG A 291 -1.86 10.41 21.16
N LEU A 292 -2.84 11.30 21.10
CA LEU A 292 -2.68 12.74 21.26
C LEU A 292 -3.38 13.30 22.49
N LEU A 293 -4.47 12.65 22.96
CA LEU A 293 -5.37 13.16 23.96
C LEU A 293 -5.48 12.22 25.16
N GLN A 294 -5.77 12.78 26.34
CA GLN A 294 -5.97 12.05 27.57
C GLN A 294 -7.17 12.61 28.37
N GLY A 295 -7.65 11.85 29.36
CA GLY A 295 -8.70 12.27 30.29
C GLY A 295 -9.98 12.74 29.57
N GLU A 296 -10.59 13.81 30.05
CA GLU A 296 -11.85 14.37 29.53
C GLU A 296 -11.82 14.65 28.03
N LEU A 297 -10.69 15.13 27.49
CA LEU A 297 -10.57 15.42 26.05
C LEU A 297 -10.62 14.13 25.24
N LEU A 298 -10.01 13.06 25.70
CA LEU A 298 -10.08 11.77 25.03
C LEU A 298 -11.50 11.19 25.09
N GLU A 299 -12.20 11.31 26.22
CA GLU A 299 -13.59 10.85 26.35
C GLU A 299 -14.49 11.61 25.38
N ARG A 300 -14.34 12.93 25.28
CA ARG A 300 -15.07 13.75 24.32
C ARG A 300 -14.74 13.36 22.87
N ALA A 301 -13.48 13.11 22.57
CA ALA A 301 -13.06 12.68 21.23
C ALA A 301 -13.67 11.31 20.87
N ARG A 302 -13.69 10.35 21.79
CA ARG A 302 -14.29 9.02 21.57
C ARG A 302 -15.80 9.06 21.36
N ALA A 303 -16.49 10.07 21.89
CA ALA A 303 -17.92 10.28 21.67
C ALA A 303 -18.27 10.82 20.27
N LEU A 304 -17.27 11.30 19.52
CA LEU A 304 -17.49 11.79 18.15
C LEU A 304 -17.70 10.63 17.17
N PRO A 305 -18.44 10.84 16.08
CA PRO A 305 -18.45 9.93 14.95
C PRO A 305 -17.03 9.67 14.44
N ARG A 306 -16.73 8.48 13.96
CA ARG A 306 -15.37 8.07 13.56
C ARG A 306 -14.67 9.06 12.62
N ARG A 307 -15.36 9.57 11.60
CA ARG A 307 -14.78 10.57 10.69
C ARG A 307 -14.38 11.87 11.39
N ALA A 308 -15.17 12.29 12.39
CA ALA A 308 -14.85 13.47 13.19
C ALA A 308 -13.64 13.21 14.12
N GLN A 309 -13.46 11.97 14.60
CA GLN A 309 -12.26 11.58 15.35
C GLN A 309 -11.01 11.70 14.46
N TRP A 310 -11.07 11.22 13.22
CA TRP A 310 -9.96 11.35 12.26
C TRP A 310 -9.68 12.82 11.92
N ALA A 311 -10.70 13.63 11.67
CA ALA A 311 -10.55 15.06 11.44
C ALA A 311 -9.91 15.78 12.64
N LEU A 312 -10.27 15.37 13.88
CA LEU A 312 -9.64 15.88 15.08
C LEU A 312 -8.14 15.53 15.12
N VAL A 313 -7.78 14.30 14.80
CA VAL A 313 -6.37 13.86 14.74
C VAL A 313 -5.61 14.64 13.66
N GLU A 314 -6.14 14.79 12.45
CA GLU A 314 -5.54 15.58 11.37
C GLU A 314 -5.22 17.02 11.83
N ASN A 315 -6.15 17.66 12.55
CA ASN A 315 -5.97 19.03 13.04
C ASN A 315 -4.95 19.13 14.19
N LEU A 316 -4.78 18.06 14.97
CA LEU A 316 -3.86 18.04 16.12
C LEU A 316 -2.47 17.55 15.76
N ASP A 317 -2.32 16.82 14.65
CA ASP A 317 -1.05 16.28 14.20
C ASP A 317 -0.68 16.76 12.79
N PRO A 318 -0.07 17.95 12.69
CA PRO A 318 0.39 18.48 11.41
C PRO A 318 1.59 17.73 10.82
N SER A 319 2.03 16.65 11.46
CA SER A 319 3.10 15.78 10.91
C SER A 319 2.59 14.76 9.91
N ILE A 320 1.29 14.53 9.83
CA ILE A 320 0.69 13.59 8.86
C ILE A 320 0.87 14.12 7.44
N SER A 321 1.79 13.52 6.68
CA SER A 321 2.17 13.95 5.34
C SER A 321 1.50 13.15 4.22
N HIS A 322 0.81 12.06 4.56
CA HIS A 322 0.15 11.20 3.59
C HIS A 322 -1.02 10.46 4.21
N PHE A 323 -1.92 10.01 3.34
CA PHE A 323 -2.96 9.04 3.61
C PHE A 323 -2.58 7.73 2.93
N GLU A 324 -2.49 6.64 3.68
CA GLU A 324 -2.31 5.30 3.15
C GLU A 324 -3.49 4.44 3.60
N PHE A 325 -4.24 3.89 2.64
CA PHE A 325 -5.54 3.29 2.93
C PHE A 325 -5.96 2.28 1.85
N PHE A 326 -7.01 1.54 2.18
CA PHE A 326 -7.61 0.57 1.27
C PHE A 326 -9.02 0.96 0.87
N LEU A 327 -9.38 0.65 -0.39
CA LEU A 327 -10.71 0.81 -0.97
C LEU A 327 -11.18 -0.51 -1.57
N THR A 328 -12.52 -0.70 -1.62
CA THR A 328 -13.14 -1.88 -2.24
C THR A 328 -14.49 -1.52 -2.85
N PRO A 329 -14.94 -2.20 -3.93
CA PRO A 329 -16.32 -2.08 -4.41
C PRO A 329 -17.33 -2.81 -3.50
N ALA A 330 -16.89 -3.80 -2.71
CA ALA A 330 -17.77 -4.57 -1.84
C ALA A 330 -18.25 -3.75 -0.63
N PRO A 331 -19.49 -3.95 -0.17
CA PRO A 331 -19.95 -3.35 1.07
C PRO A 331 -19.07 -3.76 2.25
N GLN A 332 -18.62 -2.78 3.03
CA GLN A 332 -17.79 -3.05 4.20
C GLN A 332 -18.63 -3.50 5.39
N ARG A 333 -18.16 -4.48 6.14
CA ARG A 333 -18.64 -4.72 7.50
C ARG A 333 -18.20 -3.55 8.38
N GLN A 334 -19.15 -3.01 9.18
CA GLN A 334 -18.91 -1.82 10.00
C GLN A 334 -18.05 -2.07 11.25
N GLU A 335 -17.77 -3.34 11.61
CA GLU A 335 -17.05 -3.69 12.82
C GLU A 335 -15.57 -4.00 12.53
N PRO A 336 -14.64 -3.25 13.12
CA PRO A 336 -13.22 -3.61 13.11
C PRO A 336 -13.00 -4.96 13.79
N LEU A 337 -12.09 -5.77 13.28
CA LEU A 337 -11.75 -7.07 13.86
C LEU A 337 -11.20 -6.97 15.30
N ALA A 338 -10.66 -5.81 15.67
CA ALA A 338 -10.23 -5.53 17.04
C ALA A 338 -11.37 -5.65 18.07
N ASP A 339 -12.62 -5.50 17.62
CA ASP A 339 -13.83 -5.56 18.43
C ASP A 339 -14.55 -6.92 18.33
N ALA A 340 -13.95 -7.92 17.64
CA ALA A 340 -14.51 -9.26 17.54
C ALA A 340 -14.67 -9.88 18.93
N SER A 341 -15.82 -10.50 19.21
CA SER A 341 -16.04 -11.21 20.48
C SER A 341 -15.08 -12.38 20.65
N ASP A 342 -14.78 -12.74 21.89
CA ASP A 342 -13.95 -13.91 22.20
C ASP A 342 -14.53 -15.20 21.58
N ASP A 343 -15.86 -15.35 21.60
CA ASP A 343 -16.56 -16.49 21.02
C ASP A 343 -16.33 -16.58 19.50
N LEU A 344 -16.36 -15.44 18.80
CA LEU A 344 -16.09 -15.41 17.36
C LEU A 344 -14.65 -15.79 17.05
N LEU A 345 -13.69 -15.28 17.83
CA LEU A 345 -12.28 -15.63 17.67
C LEU A 345 -12.04 -17.12 17.94
N LEU A 346 -12.56 -17.64 19.05
CA LEU A 346 -12.41 -19.03 19.45
C LEU A 346 -13.06 -20.02 18.48
N ALA A 347 -14.16 -19.64 17.84
CA ALA A 347 -14.83 -20.43 16.81
C ALA A 347 -14.19 -20.32 15.43
N SER A 348 -13.23 -19.43 15.24
CA SER A 348 -12.50 -19.25 13.98
C SER A 348 -11.26 -20.14 13.93
N SER A 349 -10.85 -20.51 12.72
CA SER A 349 -9.49 -20.97 12.46
C SER A 349 -8.60 -19.81 12.03
N GLY A 350 -7.29 -20.08 11.91
CA GLY A 350 -6.35 -19.07 11.47
C GLY A 350 -5.11 -19.69 10.85
N GLU A 351 -4.32 -18.84 10.21
CA GLU A 351 -3.01 -19.22 9.69
C GLU A 351 -2.00 -18.09 9.96
N ARG A 352 -0.72 -18.46 10.07
CA ARG A 352 0.35 -17.45 10.11
C ARG A 352 0.33 -16.65 8.81
N ASN A 353 0.48 -15.33 8.93
CA ASN A 353 0.55 -14.46 7.76
C ASN A 353 1.68 -14.91 6.81
N ARG A 354 1.35 -15.12 5.55
CA ARG A 354 2.30 -15.62 4.54
C ARG A 354 3.50 -14.70 4.33
N CYS A 355 3.36 -13.40 4.52
CA CYS A 355 4.50 -12.48 4.43
C CYS A 355 5.56 -12.73 5.51
N LEU A 356 5.25 -13.50 6.56
CA LEU A 356 6.17 -13.87 7.62
C LEU A 356 6.88 -15.22 7.37
N TRP A 357 6.55 -15.92 6.30
CA TRP A 357 7.16 -17.23 6.02
C TRP A 357 8.65 -17.10 5.77
N GLY A 358 9.43 -17.89 6.53
CA GLY A 358 10.88 -17.85 6.49
C GLY A 358 11.52 -16.80 7.41
N TRP A 359 10.71 -15.98 8.10
CA TRP A 359 11.19 -15.02 9.07
C TRP A 359 11.17 -15.62 10.49
N PRO A 360 12.29 -15.53 11.24
CA PRO A 360 12.32 -15.94 12.64
C PRO A 360 11.42 -15.01 13.48
N GLY A 361 10.81 -15.52 14.55
CA GLY A 361 9.90 -14.77 15.42
C GLY A 361 10.50 -13.49 16.06
N THR A 362 11.83 -13.39 16.07
CA THR A 362 12.58 -12.22 16.58
C THR A 362 12.88 -11.15 15.52
N SER A 363 12.41 -11.34 14.29
CA SER A 363 12.67 -10.42 13.16
C SER A 363 11.37 -9.99 12.48
N LEU A 364 10.27 -9.95 13.22
CA LEU A 364 8.96 -9.57 12.70
C LEU A 364 8.75 -8.07 12.77
N LEU A 365 7.85 -7.58 11.90
CA LEU A 365 7.44 -6.18 11.85
C LEU A 365 5.94 -6.06 12.14
N GLY A 366 5.59 -5.10 12.98
CA GLY A 366 4.21 -4.72 13.24
C GLY A 366 3.54 -3.99 12.06
N PRO A 367 2.26 -3.59 12.21
CA PRO A 367 1.52 -2.88 11.17
C PRO A 367 2.14 -1.57 10.73
N ASP A 368 2.91 -0.93 11.60
CA ASP A 368 3.66 0.30 11.39
C ASP A 368 5.09 0.08 10.86
N LEU A 369 5.43 -1.19 10.52
CA LEU A 369 6.74 -1.62 10.04
C LEU A 369 7.87 -1.43 11.07
N GLN A 370 7.53 -1.28 12.36
CA GLN A 370 8.50 -1.30 13.45
C GLN A 370 8.71 -2.73 13.98
N PRO A 371 9.87 -3.03 14.57
CA PRO A 371 10.14 -4.34 15.16
C PRO A 371 9.01 -4.78 16.11
N LEU A 372 8.64 -6.06 16.02
CA LEU A 372 7.61 -6.69 16.82
C LEU A 372 8.19 -7.88 17.58
N ASP A 373 8.04 -7.86 18.91
CA ASP A 373 8.42 -8.97 19.77
C ASP A 373 7.24 -9.91 20.04
N LEU A 374 7.43 -11.20 19.78
CA LEU A 374 6.49 -12.27 20.14
C LEU A 374 6.94 -12.94 21.43
N GLU A 375 5.95 -13.23 22.28
CA GLU A 375 6.15 -14.05 23.47
C GLU A 375 6.22 -15.54 23.10
N GLU A 376 6.79 -16.37 23.97
CA GLU A 376 6.89 -17.83 23.77
C GLU A 376 5.52 -18.48 23.53
N ASP A 377 4.50 -18.08 24.29
CA ASP A 377 3.14 -18.59 24.13
C ASP A 377 2.48 -18.15 22.79
N ASP A 378 2.90 -17.04 22.18
CA ASP A 378 2.45 -16.66 20.86
C ASP A 378 3.01 -17.59 19.79
N LEU A 379 4.29 -17.93 19.93
CA LEU A 379 4.96 -18.90 19.06
C LEU A 379 4.29 -20.27 19.19
N HIS A 380 4.02 -20.75 20.39
CA HIS A 380 3.29 -22.00 20.63
C HIS A 380 1.90 -21.99 19.98
N LEU A 381 1.17 -20.86 20.06
CA LEU A 381 -0.14 -20.75 19.39
C LEU A 381 -0.01 -20.85 17.86
N LEU A 382 0.96 -20.19 17.27
CA LEU A 382 1.21 -20.22 15.83
C LEU A 382 1.65 -21.61 15.36
N GLU A 383 2.56 -22.27 16.07
CA GLU A 383 3.02 -23.63 15.80
C GLU A 383 1.90 -24.68 15.91
N ALA A 384 1.03 -24.52 16.91
CA ALA A 384 -0.13 -25.38 17.07
C ALA A 384 -1.12 -25.24 15.89
N LEU A 385 -1.35 -24.03 15.40
CA LEU A 385 -2.16 -23.77 14.20
C LEU A 385 -1.55 -24.39 12.95
N GLU A 386 -0.25 -24.27 12.75
CA GLU A 386 0.47 -24.80 11.58
C GLU A 386 0.50 -26.34 11.58
N SER A 387 0.48 -26.97 12.76
CA SER A 387 0.51 -28.42 12.93
C SER A 387 -0.88 -29.07 12.93
N ALA A 388 -1.92 -28.26 13.11
CA ALA A 388 -3.29 -28.76 13.19
C ALA A 388 -3.90 -29.04 11.81
N PRO A 389 -4.87 -29.95 11.69
CA PRO A 389 -5.63 -30.14 10.45
C PRO A 389 -6.29 -28.83 10.01
N PRO A 390 -6.41 -28.61 8.68
CA PRO A 390 -7.09 -27.42 8.15
C PRO A 390 -8.50 -27.24 8.75
N GLY A 391 -8.85 -26.01 9.12
CA GLY A 391 -10.14 -25.69 9.71
C GLY A 391 -10.24 -25.93 11.23
N THR A 392 -9.17 -26.40 11.90
CA THR A 392 -9.14 -26.49 13.36
C THR A 392 -9.36 -25.11 13.97
N THR A 393 -10.34 -25.00 14.87
CA THR A 393 -10.65 -23.73 15.55
C THR A 393 -9.66 -23.44 16.65
N LEU A 394 -9.51 -22.17 17.01
CA LEU A 394 -8.61 -21.74 18.09
C LEU A 394 -8.96 -22.40 19.42
N SER A 395 -10.25 -22.66 19.71
CA SER A 395 -10.71 -23.36 20.90
C SER A 395 -10.31 -24.82 20.97
N ALA A 396 -10.14 -25.48 19.80
CA ALA A 396 -9.83 -26.91 19.70
C ALA A 396 -8.33 -27.22 19.69
N LEU A 397 -7.46 -26.21 19.67
CA LEU A 397 -6.00 -26.43 19.67
C LEU A 397 -5.54 -27.08 20.99
N PRO A 398 -4.60 -28.05 20.94
CA PRO A 398 -4.08 -28.74 22.13
C PRO A 398 -3.01 -27.88 22.83
N LEU A 399 -3.43 -26.76 23.42
CA LEU A 399 -2.53 -25.81 24.10
C LEU A 399 -2.80 -25.77 25.60
N PRO A 400 -1.77 -25.65 26.45
CA PRO A 400 -1.91 -25.54 27.92
C PRO A 400 -2.32 -24.12 28.36
N MET A 401 -3.28 -23.50 27.67
CA MET A 401 -3.82 -22.18 28.00
C MET A 401 -5.34 -22.20 27.90
N ASP A 402 -6.01 -21.42 28.71
CA ASP A 402 -7.47 -21.31 28.69
C ASP A 402 -7.98 -20.49 27.50
N ASN A 403 -9.30 -20.51 27.27
CA ASN A 403 -9.92 -19.83 26.14
C ASN A 403 -9.81 -18.32 26.21
N ALA A 404 -9.81 -17.72 27.40
CA ALA A 404 -9.68 -16.26 27.55
C ALA A 404 -8.28 -15.81 27.11
N GLU A 405 -7.26 -16.56 27.51
CA GLU A 405 -5.88 -16.31 27.09
C GLU A 405 -5.70 -16.50 25.57
N ARG A 406 -6.28 -17.58 25.00
CA ARG A 406 -6.25 -17.82 23.53
C ARG A 406 -6.88 -16.68 22.76
N ALA A 407 -8.06 -16.23 23.17
CA ALA A 407 -8.76 -15.13 22.51
C ALA A 407 -7.97 -13.82 22.62
N ARG A 408 -7.39 -13.53 23.76
CA ARG A 408 -6.55 -12.34 23.99
C ARG A 408 -5.33 -12.34 23.08
N ARG A 409 -4.59 -13.48 23.02
CA ARG A 409 -3.41 -13.63 22.15
C ARG A 409 -3.77 -13.59 20.69
N ALA A 410 -4.79 -14.31 20.25
CA ALA A 410 -5.27 -14.29 18.89
C ALA A 410 -5.66 -12.87 18.44
N ARG A 411 -6.38 -12.11 19.28
CA ARG A 411 -6.75 -10.70 18.99
C ARG A 411 -5.52 -9.84 18.80
N ARG A 412 -4.51 -9.98 19.68
CA ARG A 412 -3.23 -9.27 19.57
C ARG A 412 -2.52 -9.62 18.27
N LEU A 413 -2.32 -10.91 18.00
CA LEU A 413 -1.63 -11.38 16.79
C LEU A 413 -2.34 -10.98 15.49
N ILE A 414 -3.67 -10.93 15.49
CA ILE A 414 -4.46 -10.44 14.36
C ILE A 414 -4.26 -8.93 14.18
N ARG A 415 -4.34 -8.16 15.28
CA ARG A 415 -4.08 -6.71 15.25
C ARG A 415 -2.66 -6.42 14.72
N ASP A 416 -1.70 -7.21 15.14
CA ASP A 416 -0.29 -7.07 14.79
C ASP A 416 0.05 -7.71 13.42
N ARG A 417 -0.94 -8.18 12.66
CA ARG A 417 -0.80 -8.80 11.32
C ARG A 417 0.03 -10.08 11.30
N VAL A 418 0.21 -10.74 12.41
CA VAL A 418 0.94 -12.01 12.53
C VAL A 418 0.04 -13.21 12.24
N LEU A 419 -1.21 -13.16 12.73
CA LEU A 419 -2.23 -14.17 12.52
C LEU A 419 -3.32 -13.64 11.58
N LEU A 420 -3.64 -14.39 10.54
CA LEU A 420 -4.78 -14.15 9.66
C LEU A 420 -5.94 -15.06 10.07
N ARG A 421 -7.12 -14.47 10.28
CA ARG A 421 -8.33 -15.23 10.58
C ARG A 421 -8.90 -15.82 9.30
N LEU A 422 -9.29 -17.09 9.35
CA LEU A 422 -10.04 -17.77 8.31
C LEU A 422 -11.53 -17.79 8.68
N ALA A 423 -12.40 -17.48 7.71
CA ALA A 423 -13.84 -17.62 7.89
C ALA A 423 -14.21 -19.10 8.04
N THR A 424 -15.16 -19.41 8.91
CA THR A 424 -15.73 -20.76 9.00
C THR A 424 -16.64 -21.02 7.80
N THR A 425 -16.63 -22.28 7.31
CA THR A 425 -17.56 -22.73 6.26
C THR A 425 -19.00 -22.39 6.66
N GLY A 426 -19.62 -21.44 5.98
CA GLY A 426 -20.97 -20.92 6.29
C GLY A 426 -21.03 -19.41 6.61
N GLN A 427 -19.89 -18.73 6.80
CA GLN A 427 -19.80 -17.28 6.99
C GLN A 427 -19.26 -16.51 5.75
N ALA A 428 -19.00 -17.20 4.65
CA ALA A 428 -18.62 -16.57 3.39
C ALA A 428 -19.89 -15.96 2.75
N ALA A 429 -20.03 -14.66 2.83
CA ALA A 429 -20.97 -13.86 2.07
C ALA A 429 -20.27 -12.63 1.51
#